data_69eda8af73553e38a56de5abca372d72
#
_entry.id   69eda8af73553e38a56de5abca372d72
#
_cell.length_a   1.000
_cell.length_b   1.000
_cell.length_c   1.000
_cell.angle_alpha   90.00
_cell.angle_beta   90.00
_cell.angle_gamma   90.00
#
_symmetry.space_group_name_H-M   'P 1'
#
loop_
_entity.id
_entity.type
_entity.pdbx_description
1 polymer ?
#
loop_
_entity_poly.entity_id
_entity_poly.type
_entity_poly.pdbx_seq_one_letter_code
_entity_poly.pdbx_strand_id
1 'polypeptide(L)' 'MIITKAQYRNIPIEISGQQKDILATIDGIEMSVPLDPANRHYAEIMRQVKEEGLTIKDAE' A
#
# COMPACT_ATOMS: atom_id res chain seq x y z
N MET A 1 3.27 -12.68 -6.50
CA MET A 1 3.31 -11.20 -6.45
C MET A 1 4.56 -10.76 -5.70
N ILE A 2 5.42 -10.02 -6.36
CA ILE A 2 6.68 -9.57 -5.76
C ILE A 2 6.57 -8.08 -5.48
N ILE A 3 6.62 -7.71 -4.21
CA ILE A 3 6.51 -6.33 -3.78
C ILE A 3 7.89 -5.86 -3.36
N THR A 4 8.45 -4.91 -4.09
CA THR A 4 9.80 -4.42 -3.83
C THR A 4 9.81 -3.14 -3.02
N LYS A 5 8.74 -2.35 -3.09
CA LYS A 5 8.61 -1.12 -2.31
C LYS A 5 7.17 -0.94 -1.89
N ALA A 6 6.96 -0.37 -0.73
CA ALA A 6 5.64 0.02 -0.25
C ALA A 6 5.81 1.21 0.67
N GLN A 7 4.96 2.21 0.50
CA GLN A 7 5.00 3.41 1.30
C GLN A 7 3.60 3.99 1.42
N TYR A 8 3.22 4.40 2.64
CA TYR A 8 1.97 5.11 2.85
C TYR A 8 2.05 6.49 2.21
N ARG A 9 0.92 6.95 1.72
CA ARG A 9 0.79 8.32 1.20
C ARG A 9 -0.37 8.99 1.88
N ASN A 10 -0.23 10.31 2.10
CA ASN A 10 -1.33 11.13 2.54
C ASN A 10 -2.00 11.73 1.33
N ILE A 11 -3.33 11.64 1.28
CA ILE A 11 -4.13 12.16 0.18
C ILE A 11 -4.94 13.34 0.72
N PRO A 12 -5.09 14.43 -0.05
CA PRO A 12 -5.94 15.54 0.39
C PRO A 12 -7.34 15.04 0.72
N ILE A 13 -7.86 15.49 1.86
CA ILE A 13 -9.10 14.95 2.42
C ILE A 13 -10.32 15.61 1.84
N GLU A 14 -10.19 16.85 1.38
CA GLU A 14 -11.32 17.66 1.00
C GLU A 14 -12.19 17.06 -0.10
N ILE A 15 -11.69 16.06 -0.79
CA ILE A 15 -12.43 15.48 -1.89
C ILE A 15 -13.26 14.29 -1.46
N SER A 16 -12.66 13.36 -0.75
CA SER A 16 -13.32 12.09 -0.49
C SER A 16 -13.33 11.67 0.97
N GLY A 17 -12.64 12.39 1.80
CA GLY A 17 -12.47 11.96 3.18
C GLY A 17 -11.49 10.84 3.35
N GLN A 18 -10.97 10.30 2.28
CA GLN A 18 -9.98 9.22 2.35
C GLN A 18 -8.60 9.83 2.48
N GLN A 19 -7.84 9.37 3.45
CA GLN A 19 -6.62 10.06 3.84
C GLN A 19 -5.35 9.37 3.39
N LYS A 20 -5.40 8.06 3.15
CA LYS A 20 -4.18 7.32 2.88
C LYS A 20 -4.38 6.24 1.86
N ASP A 21 -3.34 5.96 1.13
CA ASP A 21 -3.22 4.73 0.38
C ASP A 21 -1.76 4.27 0.50
N ILE A 22 -1.44 3.19 -0.18
CA ILE A 22 -0.08 2.68 -0.22
C ILE A 22 0.41 2.78 -1.66
N LEU A 23 1.54 3.43 -1.85
CA LEU A 23 2.21 3.42 -3.14
C LEU A 23 3.17 2.23 -3.12
N ALA A 24 2.90 1.25 -3.95
CA ALA A 24 3.66 0.01 -3.94
C ALA A 24 4.19 -0.31 -5.33
N THR A 25 5.39 -0.88 -5.37
CA THR A 25 5.95 -1.40 -6.60
C THR A 25 5.77 -2.91 -6.56
N ILE A 26 4.88 -3.40 -7.39
CA ILE A 26 4.50 -4.81 -7.43
C ILE A 26 4.85 -5.36 -8.82
N ASP A 27 5.69 -6.40 -8.83
CA ASP A 27 6.16 -7.02 -10.08
C ASP A 27 6.77 -5.99 -11.03
N GLY A 28 7.47 -5.00 -10.45
CA GLY A 28 8.14 -3.97 -11.23
C GLY A 28 7.23 -2.83 -11.68
N ILE A 29 5.96 -2.83 -11.25
CA ILE A 29 4.99 -1.80 -11.65
C ILE A 29 4.58 -1.02 -10.40
N GLU A 30 4.76 0.29 -10.44
CA GLU A 30 4.34 1.15 -9.35
C GLU A 30 2.83 1.40 -9.44
N MET A 31 2.13 1.19 -8.34
CA MET A 31 0.68 1.37 -8.32
C MET A 31 0.22 1.85 -6.95
N SER A 32 -0.95 2.49 -6.93
CA SER A 32 -1.58 2.92 -5.70
C SER A 32 -2.53 1.83 -5.21
N VAL A 33 -2.45 1.50 -3.94
CA VAL A 33 -3.25 0.44 -3.33
C VAL A 33 -4.08 1.05 -2.20
N PRO A 34 -5.40 1.01 -2.29
CA PRO A 34 -6.23 1.57 -1.22
C PRO A 34 -6.13 0.73 0.05
N LEU A 35 -6.39 1.35 1.19
CA LEU A 35 -6.38 0.65 2.47
C LEU A 35 -7.72 -0.05 2.67
N ASP A 36 -8.00 -1.00 1.85
CA ASP A 36 -9.27 -1.72 1.83
C ASP A 36 -8.99 -3.21 1.97
N PRO A 37 -9.41 -3.84 3.07
CA PRO A 37 -9.13 -5.26 3.26
C PRO A 37 -9.76 -6.16 2.22
N ALA A 38 -10.75 -5.67 1.47
CA ALA A 38 -11.32 -6.42 0.36
C ALA A 38 -10.47 -6.33 -0.91
N ASN A 39 -9.49 -5.43 -0.95
CA ASN A 39 -8.61 -5.29 -2.10
C ASN A 39 -7.51 -6.34 -2.03
N ARG A 40 -7.35 -7.12 -3.09
CA ARG A 40 -6.38 -8.22 -3.07
C ARG A 40 -4.94 -7.75 -2.94
N HIS A 41 -4.62 -6.60 -3.52
CA HIS A 41 -3.26 -6.06 -3.42
C HIS A 41 -2.96 -5.65 -1.98
N TYR A 42 -3.92 -5.01 -1.33
CA TYR A 42 -3.75 -4.63 0.06
C TYR A 42 -3.61 -5.87 0.94
N ALA A 43 -4.45 -6.88 0.72
CA ALA A 43 -4.38 -8.11 1.49
C ALA A 43 -3.02 -8.79 1.32
N GLU A 44 -2.49 -8.80 0.10
CA GLU A 44 -1.20 -9.41 -0.17
C GLU A 44 -0.07 -8.61 0.49
N ILE A 45 -0.15 -7.27 0.45
CA ILE A 45 0.84 -6.43 1.11
C ILE A 45 0.85 -6.74 2.60
N MET A 46 -0.31 -6.80 3.22
CA MET A 46 -0.40 -7.09 4.65
C MET A 46 0.12 -8.48 4.98
N ARG A 47 -0.16 -9.46 4.12
CA ARG A 47 0.36 -10.80 4.31
C ARG A 47 1.89 -10.80 4.29
N GLN A 48 2.49 -10.10 3.36
CA GLN A 48 3.94 -10.06 3.26
C GLN A 48 4.58 -9.29 4.40
N VAL A 49 3.92 -8.26 4.90
CA VAL A 49 4.39 -7.56 6.08
C VAL A 49 4.45 -8.53 7.26
N LYS A 50 3.43 -9.37 7.39
CA LYS A 50 3.33 -10.29 8.51
C LYS A 50 4.25 -11.51 8.35
N GLU A 51 4.34 -12.05 7.15
CA GLU A 51 5.02 -13.35 6.94
C GLU A 51 6.38 -13.23 6.30
N GLU A 52 6.60 -12.21 5.48
CA GLU A 52 7.84 -12.06 4.73
C GLU A 52 8.73 -10.95 5.29
N GLY A 53 8.26 -10.22 6.28
CA GLY A 53 9.04 -9.13 6.85
C GLY A 53 9.08 -7.87 6.00
N LEU A 54 8.12 -7.71 5.09
CA LEU A 54 8.04 -6.50 4.28
C LEU A 54 7.78 -5.30 5.17
N THR A 55 8.48 -4.20 4.92
CA THR A 55 8.31 -2.97 5.67
C THR A 55 7.61 -1.93 4.80
N ILE A 56 6.54 -1.33 5.33
CA ILE A 56 5.85 -0.23 4.66
C ILE A 56 6.36 1.06 5.29
N LYS A 57 6.95 1.93 4.48
CA LYS A 57 7.46 3.19 4.99
C LYS A 57 6.32 4.12 5.37
N ASP A 58 6.57 4.98 6.35
CA ASP A 58 5.61 5.98 6.74
C ASP A 58 5.45 7.04 5.65
N ALA A 59 4.30 7.70 5.64
CA ALA A 59 4.05 8.81 4.73
C ALA A 59 4.98 9.97 5.06
N GLU A 60 5.41 10.68 4.03
CA GLU A 60 6.24 11.87 4.20
C GLU A 60 5.41 13.12 4.32
#